data_dfbdf13b018760e8e5d99b4be40003c3
#
_entry.id   dfbdf13b018760e8e5d99b4be40003c3
#
_cell.length_a   1.000
_cell.length_b   1.000
_cell.length_c   1.000
_cell.angle_alpha   90.00
_cell.angle_beta   90.00
_cell.angle_gamma   90.00
#
_symmetry.space_group_name_H-M   'P 1'
#
loop_
_entity.id
_entity.type
_entity.pdbx_description
1 polymer ?
#
loop_
_entity_poly.entity_id
_entity_poly.type
_entity_poly.pdbx_seq_one_letter_code
_entity_poly.pdbx_strand_id
1 'polypeptide(L)'
;GQASAVDWIHSLLKRRHELAEEWQLSQCLFGEHLLNTYPDKVVVLVESEKSAVIGSAIFPGYVWLATGGKSQLGEEKLRVLTGRTVLLFPDADGYAEWKQRAGSMTYCKAVVSDIIEKNATPEQKAAHIDIADWIVFQIRESKINCTADHLVEAERILRRMIEKNPVLQKLIDDFDLVLVGASPIGNGDEN
;
A
#
# COMPACT_ATOMS: atom_id res chain seq x y z
N GLY A 1 7.71 -28.91 15.03
CA GLY A 1 8.75 -28.25 14.24
C GLY A 1 9.09 -26.94 14.94
N GLN A 2 10.35 -26.75 15.32
CA GLN A 2 10.80 -25.43 15.82
C GLN A 2 10.69 -24.42 14.68
N ALA A 3 9.94 -23.34 14.89
CA ALA A 3 9.94 -22.22 13.98
C ALA A 3 11.38 -21.68 13.92
N SER A 4 12.01 -21.73 12.76
CA SER A 4 13.30 -21.10 12.55
C SER A 4 13.12 -19.60 12.73
N ALA A 5 13.79 -19.00 13.72
CA ALA A 5 13.78 -17.56 13.88
C ALA A 5 14.36 -16.93 12.60
N VAL A 6 13.60 -16.00 12.00
CA VAL A 6 14.10 -15.19 10.89
C VAL A 6 15.19 -14.29 11.44
N ASP A 7 16.39 -14.42 10.91
CA ASP A 7 17.53 -13.63 11.35
C ASP A 7 17.80 -12.51 10.33
N TRP A 8 17.78 -11.27 10.80
CA TRP A 8 18.08 -10.13 9.95
C TRP A 8 19.58 -10.06 9.64
N ILE A 9 19.95 -9.79 8.40
CA ILE A 9 21.35 -9.74 7.96
C ILE A 9 22.18 -8.81 8.85
N HIS A 10 21.69 -7.63 9.18
CA HIS A 10 22.40 -6.69 10.05
C HIS A 10 22.62 -7.25 11.48
N SER A 11 21.66 -8.02 12.02
CA SER A 11 21.80 -8.67 13.32
C SER A 11 22.86 -9.77 13.26
N LEU A 12 22.92 -10.52 12.17
CA LEU A 12 23.95 -11.52 11.93
C LEU A 12 25.33 -10.87 11.82
N LEU A 13 25.45 -9.79 11.04
CA LEU A 13 26.72 -9.07 10.85
C LEU A 13 27.20 -8.43 12.15
N LYS A 14 26.30 -7.86 12.98
CA LYS A 14 26.65 -7.37 14.33
C LYS A 14 27.21 -8.49 15.21
N ARG A 15 26.55 -9.66 15.27
CA ARG A 15 27.03 -10.79 16.05
C ARG A 15 28.40 -11.33 15.59
N ARG A 16 28.72 -11.14 14.32
CA ARG A 16 30.02 -11.51 13.73
C ARG A 16 31.09 -10.44 13.89
N HIS A 17 30.76 -9.30 14.52
CA HIS A 17 31.64 -8.14 14.59
C HIS A 17 32.11 -7.61 13.22
N GLU A 18 31.27 -7.81 12.18
CA GLU A 18 31.54 -7.33 10.81
C GLU A 18 31.00 -5.92 10.56
N LEU A 19 30.27 -5.34 11.52
CA LEU A 19 29.80 -3.95 11.50
C LEU A 19 30.52 -3.15 12.60
N ALA A 20 30.80 -1.86 12.32
CA ALA A 20 31.33 -0.94 13.31
C ALA A 20 30.37 -0.82 14.51
N GLU A 21 30.90 -0.55 15.70
CA GLU A 21 30.07 -0.44 16.93
C GLU A 21 29.04 0.67 16.82
N GLU A 22 29.40 1.78 16.17
CA GLU A 22 28.54 2.95 15.93
C GLU A 22 27.54 2.75 14.79
N TRP A 23 27.61 1.62 14.08
CA TRP A 23 26.72 1.37 12.93
C TRP A 23 25.26 1.27 13.39
N GLN A 24 24.38 2.05 12.76
CA GLN A 24 22.95 2.04 12.97
C GLN A 24 22.19 1.78 11.68
N LEU A 25 21.12 0.99 11.77
CA LEU A 25 20.23 0.77 10.66
C LEU A 25 19.40 2.03 10.40
N SER A 26 19.62 2.67 9.27
CA SER A 26 18.74 3.73 8.77
C SER A 26 17.72 3.14 7.81
N GLN A 27 16.45 3.31 8.10
CA GLN A 27 15.35 2.85 7.25
C GLN A 27 14.65 4.05 6.62
N CYS A 28 14.50 4.01 5.29
CA CYS A 28 13.66 4.95 4.55
C CYS A 28 12.22 4.43 4.41
N LEU A 29 11.33 5.25 3.89
CA LEU A 29 10.00 4.80 3.48
C LEU A 29 10.10 3.91 2.23
N PHE A 30 9.31 2.85 2.17
CA PHE A 30 9.15 2.12 0.92
C PHE A 30 8.58 3.06 -0.15
N GLY A 31 9.18 3.07 -1.34
CA GLY A 31 8.75 3.96 -2.42
C GLY A 31 9.27 5.41 -2.30
N GLU A 32 10.08 5.75 -1.30
CA GLU A 32 10.56 7.13 -1.04
C GLU A 32 11.20 7.81 -2.25
N HIS A 33 11.91 7.06 -3.08
CA HIS A 33 12.52 7.56 -4.32
C HIS A 33 11.51 8.19 -5.30
N LEU A 34 10.23 7.80 -5.22
CA LEU A 34 9.15 8.34 -6.06
C LEU A 34 8.80 9.78 -5.70
N LEU A 35 9.16 10.26 -4.50
CA LEU A 35 8.93 11.65 -4.09
C LEU A 35 9.64 12.64 -5.00
N ASN A 36 10.87 12.31 -5.43
CA ASN A 36 11.64 13.15 -6.34
C ASN A 36 11.09 13.08 -7.77
N THR A 37 10.56 11.92 -8.16
CA THR A 37 10.00 11.73 -9.50
C THR A 37 8.66 12.46 -9.67
N TYR A 38 7.88 12.57 -8.59
CA TYR A 38 6.54 13.16 -8.59
C TYR A 38 6.40 14.20 -7.48
N PRO A 39 7.06 15.37 -7.60
CA PRO A 39 7.09 16.37 -6.53
C PRO A 39 5.71 16.96 -6.18
N ASP A 40 4.80 17.04 -7.14
CA ASP A 40 3.50 17.70 -6.99
C ASP A 40 2.35 16.76 -6.62
N LYS A 41 2.56 15.42 -6.72
CA LYS A 41 1.50 14.47 -6.37
C LYS A 41 1.28 14.42 -4.87
N VAL A 42 0.01 14.26 -4.48
CA VAL A 42 -0.35 13.93 -3.09
C VAL A 42 0.25 12.57 -2.72
N VAL A 43 0.79 12.50 -1.53
CA VAL A 43 1.37 11.26 -0.98
C VAL A 43 0.30 10.49 -0.24
N VAL A 44 0.24 9.19 -0.45
CA VAL A 44 -0.51 8.26 0.37
C VAL A 44 0.48 7.44 1.19
N LEU A 45 0.33 7.44 2.51
CA LEU A 45 1.16 6.69 3.44
C LEU A 45 0.36 5.56 4.07
N VAL A 46 0.86 4.34 3.95
CA VAL A 46 0.26 3.10 4.48
C VAL A 46 1.26 2.36 5.37
N GLU A 47 0.82 1.31 6.05
CA GLU A 47 1.70 0.51 6.91
C GLU A 47 2.56 -0.46 6.11
N SER A 48 1.94 -1.22 5.19
CA SER A 48 2.62 -2.30 4.47
C SER A 48 2.98 -1.93 3.04
N GLU A 49 4.09 -2.51 2.56
CA GLU A 49 4.54 -2.41 1.17
C GLU A 49 3.50 -3.02 0.21
N LYS A 50 2.81 -4.10 0.62
CA LYS A 50 1.70 -4.70 -0.13
C LYS A 50 0.65 -3.65 -0.47
N SER A 51 0.21 -2.90 0.54
CA SER A 51 -0.82 -1.86 0.37
C SER A 51 -0.35 -0.71 -0.52
N ALA A 52 0.93 -0.32 -0.42
CA ALA A 52 1.49 0.70 -1.29
C ALA A 52 1.53 0.25 -2.76
N VAL A 53 1.94 -0.99 -3.03
CA VAL A 53 1.99 -1.55 -4.39
C VAL A 53 0.59 -1.65 -5.00
N ILE A 54 -0.38 -2.25 -4.28
CA ILE A 54 -1.75 -2.40 -4.76
C ILE A 54 -2.41 -1.03 -4.97
N GLY A 55 -2.25 -0.13 -4.00
CA GLY A 55 -2.78 1.24 -4.10
C GLY A 55 -2.22 2.00 -5.30
N SER A 56 -0.93 1.88 -5.57
CA SER A 56 -0.29 2.54 -6.71
C SER A 56 -0.79 2.03 -8.07
N ALA A 57 -1.11 0.75 -8.14
CA ALA A 57 -1.67 0.15 -9.36
C ALA A 57 -3.10 0.63 -9.65
N ILE A 58 -3.92 0.78 -8.61
CA ILE A 58 -5.33 1.16 -8.73
C ILE A 58 -5.50 2.68 -8.81
N PHE A 59 -4.70 3.44 -8.05
CA PHE A 59 -4.76 4.89 -7.96
C PHE A 59 -3.42 5.55 -8.32
N PRO A 60 -3.01 5.53 -9.59
CA PRO A 60 -1.71 6.02 -10.04
C PRO A 60 -1.58 7.56 -9.97
N GLY A 61 -2.65 8.27 -9.65
CA GLY A 61 -2.63 9.72 -9.42
C GLY A 61 -1.90 10.16 -8.16
N TYR A 62 -1.59 9.23 -7.24
CA TYR A 62 -0.92 9.46 -5.97
C TYR A 62 0.48 8.86 -5.95
N VAL A 63 1.32 9.31 -5.01
CA VAL A 63 2.57 8.62 -4.65
C VAL A 63 2.29 7.76 -3.42
N TRP A 64 2.38 6.46 -3.58
CA TRP A 64 2.13 5.50 -2.49
C TRP A 64 3.44 5.11 -1.83
N LEU A 65 3.48 5.30 -0.51
CA LEU A 65 4.63 4.99 0.33
C LEU A 65 4.19 4.07 1.49
N ALA A 66 5.12 3.26 2.00
CA ALA A 66 4.85 2.48 3.20
C ALA A 66 5.88 2.72 4.30
N THR A 67 5.42 2.63 5.55
CA THR A 67 6.28 2.76 6.73
C THR A 67 7.06 1.48 7.05
N GLY A 68 6.59 0.32 6.59
CA GLY A 68 7.15 -0.98 6.95
C GLY A 68 6.66 -1.50 8.30
N GLY A 69 5.55 -0.97 8.80
CA GLY A 69 4.89 -1.42 10.02
C GLY A 69 4.28 -0.29 10.85
N LYS A 70 3.32 -0.64 11.70
CA LYS A 70 2.51 0.28 12.51
C LYS A 70 3.35 1.23 13.37
N SER A 71 4.36 0.72 14.05
CA SER A 71 5.23 1.49 14.94
C SER A 71 6.34 2.28 14.24
N GLN A 72 6.45 2.17 12.91
CA GLN A 72 7.52 2.77 12.11
C GLN A 72 7.25 4.22 11.68
N LEU A 73 6.51 4.97 12.51
CA LEU A 73 6.18 6.38 12.32
C LEU A 73 7.20 7.32 12.97
N GLY A 74 8.48 6.95 13.00
CA GLY A 74 9.56 7.77 13.54
C GLY A 74 9.65 9.12 12.82
N GLU A 75 9.83 10.20 13.59
CA GLU A 75 9.86 11.56 13.03
C GLU A 75 10.97 11.74 11.99
N GLU A 76 12.16 11.21 12.27
CA GLU A 76 13.30 11.27 11.37
C GLU A 76 12.95 10.68 9.99
N LYS A 77 12.34 9.49 9.97
CA LYS A 77 11.90 8.81 8.76
C LYS A 77 10.84 9.58 7.99
N LEU A 78 9.93 10.25 8.69
CA LEU A 78 8.81 10.97 8.07
C LEU A 78 9.18 12.41 7.64
N ARG A 79 10.32 12.95 8.06
CA ARG A 79 10.74 14.30 7.66
C ARG A 79 10.96 14.49 6.16
N VAL A 80 11.16 13.41 5.42
CA VAL A 80 11.23 13.43 3.95
C VAL A 80 9.92 13.94 3.31
N LEU A 81 8.81 13.90 4.06
CA LEU A 81 7.49 14.38 3.65
C LEU A 81 7.29 15.91 3.85
N THR A 82 8.35 16.64 4.25
CA THR A 82 8.27 18.08 4.48
C THR A 82 7.69 18.82 3.26
N GLY A 83 6.72 19.69 3.50
CA GLY A 83 6.05 20.48 2.47
C GLY A 83 5.00 19.72 1.65
N ARG A 84 4.83 18.41 1.85
CA ARG A 84 3.90 17.59 1.07
C ARG A 84 2.50 17.56 1.69
N THR A 85 1.50 17.29 0.85
CA THR A 85 0.18 16.86 1.32
C THR A 85 0.20 15.35 1.44
N VAL A 86 -0.13 14.82 2.62
CA VAL A 86 -0.03 13.40 2.95
C VAL A 86 -1.38 12.89 3.46
N LEU A 87 -1.90 11.86 2.81
CA LEU A 87 -3.05 11.10 3.27
C LEU A 87 -2.55 9.84 3.96
N LEU A 88 -2.87 9.68 5.22
CA LEU A 88 -2.49 8.53 6.02
C LEU A 88 -3.64 7.53 6.05
N PHE A 89 -3.37 6.28 5.68
CA PHE A 89 -4.34 5.18 5.74
C PHE A 89 -3.85 4.11 6.71
N PRO A 90 -4.16 4.25 8.00
CA PRO A 90 -3.84 3.22 9.01
C PRO A 90 -4.64 1.94 8.74
N ASP A 91 -4.08 0.82 9.17
CA ASP A 91 -4.80 -0.44 9.25
C ASP A 91 -5.92 -0.36 10.31
N ALA A 92 -6.81 -1.34 10.34
CA ALA A 92 -8.04 -1.30 11.15
C ALA A 92 -7.81 -1.08 12.66
N ASP A 93 -6.63 -1.39 13.18
CA ASP A 93 -6.24 -1.20 14.59
C ASP A 93 -5.29 -0.03 14.84
N GLY A 94 -4.94 0.74 13.80
CA GLY A 94 -3.93 1.81 13.82
C GLY A 94 -4.47 3.24 13.93
N TYR A 95 -5.78 3.45 13.76
CA TYR A 95 -6.34 4.79 13.56
C TYR A 95 -6.01 5.79 14.67
N ALA A 96 -6.18 5.42 15.94
CA ALA A 96 -5.95 6.33 17.06
C ALA A 96 -4.47 6.77 17.17
N GLU A 97 -3.54 5.83 17.01
CA GLU A 97 -2.11 6.07 17.04
C GLU A 97 -1.68 6.98 15.88
N TRP A 98 -2.13 6.67 14.68
CA TRP A 98 -1.80 7.44 13.49
C TRP A 98 -2.40 8.84 13.53
N LYS A 99 -3.60 9.00 14.10
CA LYS A 99 -4.22 10.30 14.31
C LYS A 99 -3.44 11.17 15.30
N GLN A 100 -2.99 10.58 16.40
CA GLN A 100 -2.12 11.26 17.35
C GLN A 100 -0.81 11.69 16.69
N ARG A 101 -0.20 10.80 15.92
CA ARG A 101 1.05 11.07 15.20
C ARG A 101 0.89 12.17 14.16
N ALA A 102 -0.17 12.15 13.36
CA ALA A 102 -0.46 13.17 12.38
C ALA A 102 -0.56 14.56 13.00
N GLY A 103 -1.11 14.67 14.21
CA GLY A 103 -1.18 15.93 14.96
C GLY A 103 0.19 16.54 15.28
N SER A 104 1.25 15.73 15.35
CA SER A 104 2.62 16.19 15.58
C SER A 104 3.41 16.47 14.29
N MET A 105 2.88 16.12 13.11
CA MET A 105 3.54 16.29 11.81
C MET A 105 3.35 17.72 11.27
N THR A 106 3.89 18.73 11.95
CA THR A 106 3.74 20.14 11.59
C THR A 106 4.49 20.54 10.32
N TYR A 107 5.39 19.69 9.84
CA TYR A 107 6.24 19.93 8.66
C TYR A 107 5.57 19.55 7.32
N CYS A 108 4.41 18.90 7.37
CA CYS A 108 3.61 18.55 6.18
C CYS A 108 2.11 18.73 6.46
N LYS A 109 1.30 18.73 5.40
CA LYS A 109 -0.16 18.74 5.54
C LYS A 109 -0.67 17.30 5.65
N ALA A 110 -0.72 16.76 6.87
CA ALA A 110 -1.14 15.41 7.15
C ALA A 110 -2.65 15.31 7.41
N VAL A 111 -3.32 14.37 6.75
CA VAL A 111 -4.74 14.04 6.95
C VAL A 111 -4.87 12.54 7.13
N VAL A 112 -5.51 12.09 8.22
CA VAL A 112 -5.74 10.66 8.47
C VAL A 112 -7.11 10.29 7.96
N SER A 113 -7.15 9.26 7.11
CA SER A 113 -8.39 8.67 6.62
C SER A 113 -9.03 7.82 7.72
N ASP A 114 -10.32 8.02 7.93
CA ASP A 114 -11.13 7.22 8.84
C ASP A 114 -12.02 6.20 8.11
N ILE A 115 -11.72 5.95 6.84
CA ILE A 115 -12.56 5.09 5.99
C ILE A 115 -12.69 3.67 6.54
N ILE A 116 -11.57 3.06 6.95
CA ILE A 116 -11.58 1.73 7.56
C ILE A 116 -12.23 1.79 8.93
N GLU A 117 -11.85 2.78 9.76
CA GLU A 117 -12.39 2.94 11.11
C GLU A 117 -13.92 3.04 11.13
N LYS A 118 -14.51 3.77 10.18
CA LYS A 118 -15.96 3.99 10.10
C LYS A 118 -16.73 2.86 9.43
N ASN A 119 -16.14 2.17 8.47
CA ASN A 119 -16.87 1.30 7.56
C ASN A 119 -16.52 -0.18 7.69
N ALA A 120 -15.39 -0.54 8.30
CA ALA A 120 -15.03 -1.95 8.49
C ALA A 120 -15.95 -2.62 9.50
N THR A 121 -16.40 -3.85 9.19
CA THR A 121 -17.18 -4.66 10.11
C THR A 121 -16.34 -5.11 11.31
N PRO A 122 -16.95 -5.54 12.42
CA PRO A 122 -16.20 -6.10 13.56
C PRO A 122 -15.27 -7.25 13.17
N GLU A 123 -15.70 -8.10 12.25
CA GLU A 123 -14.90 -9.24 11.75
C GLU A 123 -13.71 -8.75 10.94
N GLN A 124 -13.89 -7.74 10.11
CA GLN A 124 -12.82 -7.10 9.33
C GLN A 124 -11.81 -6.42 10.25
N LYS A 125 -12.28 -5.73 11.30
CA LYS A 125 -11.40 -5.13 12.32
C LYS A 125 -10.62 -6.20 13.07
N ALA A 126 -11.25 -7.31 13.45
CA ALA A 126 -10.60 -8.44 14.10
C ALA A 126 -9.57 -9.14 13.19
N ALA A 127 -9.77 -9.08 11.89
CA ALA A 127 -8.83 -9.59 10.89
C ALA A 127 -7.71 -8.58 10.54
N HIS A 128 -7.66 -7.40 11.18
CA HIS A 128 -6.67 -6.35 10.96
C HIS A 128 -6.51 -5.98 9.48
N ILE A 129 -7.66 -5.79 8.78
CA ILE A 129 -7.61 -5.43 7.36
C ILE A 129 -6.90 -4.10 7.14
N ASP A 130 -6.22 -4.00 6.02
CA ASP A 130 -5.60 -2.78 5.53
C ASP A 130 -6.39 -2.13 4.38
N ILE A 131 -5.91 -1.02 3.87
CA ILE A 131 -6.58 -0.30 2.78
C ILE A 131 -6.62 -1.10 1.48
N ALA A 132 -5.63 -1.97 1.22
CA ALA A 132 -5.64 -2.83 0.03
C ALA A 132 -6.74 -3.89 0.14
N ASP A 133 -6.89 -4.53 1.31
CA ASP A 133 -7.95 -5.49 1.56
C ASP A 133 -9.32 -4.81 1.42
N TRP A 134 -9.47 -3.59 1.96
CA TRP A 134 -10.67 -2.77 1.82
C TRP A 134 -11.01 -2.47 0.36
N ILE A 135 -10.03 -2.01 -0.43
CA ILE A 135 -10.22 -1.71 -1.85
C ILE A 135 -10.63 -2.97 -2.61
N VAL A 136 -9.93 -4.09 -2.40
CA VAL A 136 -10.25 -5.37 -3.05
C VAL A 136 -11.66 -5.84 -2.67
N PHE A 137 -12.04 -5.69 -1.40
CA PHE A 137 -13.39 -6.01 -0.94
C PHE A 137 -14.42 -5.12 -1.64
N GLN A 138 -14.22 -3.79 -1.70
CA GLN A 138 -15.13 -2.88 -2.38
C GLN A 138 -15.25 -3.18 -3.89
N ILE A 139 -14.17 -3.57 -4.53
CA ILE A 139 -14.20 -3.99 -5.95
C ILE A 139 -15.02 -5.27 -6.13
N ARG A 140 -14.94 -6.22 -5.20
CA ARG A 140 -15.71 -7.47 -5.24
C ARG A 140 -17.19 -7.27 -4.92
N GLU A 141 -17.49 -6.43 -3.93
CA GLU A 141 -18.87 -6.15 -3.48
C GLU A 141 -19.54 -5.10 -4.37
N SER A 142 -18.79 -4.07 -4.82
CA SER A 142 -19.33 -3.20 -5.83
C SER A 142 -19.53 -4.07 -7.07
N LYS A 143 -20.78 -4.34 -7.39
CA LYS A 143 -21.22 -4.71 -8.74
C LYS A 143 -20.89 -3.52 -9.64
N ILE A 144 -19.57 -3.21 -9.82
CA ILE A 144 -19.14 -2.30 -10.85
C ILE A 144 -19.58 -2.98 -12.12
N ASN A 145 -20.58 -2.42 -12.77
CA ASN A 145 -20.92 -2.71 -14.15
C ASN A 145 -19.69 -2.33 -14.99
N CYS A 146 -18.65 -3.17 -14.94
CA CYS A 146 -17.61 -3.14 -15.93
C CYS A 146 -18.28 -3.58 -17.22
N THR A 147 -18.64 -2.61 -18.04
CA THR A 147 -19.03 -2.89 -19.42
C THR A 147 -17.86 -3.61 -20.11
N ALA A 148 -18.16 -4.43 -21.11
CA ALA A 148 -17.12 -5.12 -21.90
C ALA A 148 -16.01 -4.16 -22.35
N ASP A 149 -16.36 -2.90 -22.62
CA ASP A 149 -15.42 -1.83 -23.00
C ASP A 149 -14.40 -1.51 -21.90
N HIS A 150 -14.78 -1.53 -20.63
CA HIS A 150 -13.86 -1.30 -19.51
C HIS A 150 -12.87 -2.46 -19.33
N LEU A 151 -13.27 -3.70 -19.63
CA LEU A 151 -12.39 -4.86 -19.61
C LEU A 151 -11.34 -4.77 -20.73
N VAL A 152 -11.77 -4.42 -21.92
CA VAL A 152 -10.86 -4.22 -23.07
C VAL A 152 -9.86 -3.11 -22.78
N GLU A 153 -10.29 -2.02 -22.14
CA GLU A 153 -9.39 -0.93 -21.75
C GLU A 153 -8.43 -1.35 -20.64
N ALA A 154 -8.89 -2.10 -19.63
CA ALA A 154 -8.03 -2.63 -18.57
C ALA A 154 -6.97 -3.58 -19.11
N GLU A 155 -7.32 -4.49 -20.01
CA GLU A 155 -6.37 -5.35 -20.70
C GLU A 155 -5.37 -4.55 -21.54
N ARG A 156 -5.82 -3.51 -22.23
CA ARG A 156 -4.95 -2.63 -23.01
C ARG A 156 -3.94 -1.90 -22.12
N ILE A 157 -4.39 -1.41 -20.98
CA ILE A 157 -3.50 -0.77 -19.98
C ILE A 157 -2.49 -1.78 -19.46
N LEU A 158 -2.94 -2.98 -19.06
CA LEU A 158 -2.06 -4.04 -18.56
C LEU A 158 -1.00 -4.41 -19.61
N ARG A 159 -1.36 -4.62 -20.87
CA ARG A 159 -0.41 -4.90 -21.95
C ARG A 159 0.64 -3.80 -22.08
N ARG A 160 0.24 -2.52 -22.06
CA ARG A 160 1.18 -1.39 -22.10
C ARG A 160 2.11 -1.35 -20.88
N MET A 161 1.61 -1.73 -19.70
CA MET A 161 2.44 -1.82 -18.50
C MET A 161 3.48 -2.93 -18.63
N ILE A 162 3.10 -4.08 -19.17
CA ILE A 162 4.00 -5.22 -19.43
C ILE A 162 5.05 -4.84 -20.47
N GLU A 163 4.68 -4.17 -21.56
CA GLU A 163 5.61 -3.69 -22.58
C GLU A 163 6.68 -2.76 -21.99
N LYS A 164 6.29 -1.89 -21.06
CA LYS A 164 7.20 -0.96 -20.37
C LYS A 164 8.01 -1.62 -19.26
N ASN A 165 7.51 -2.69 -18.67
CA ASN A 165 8.14 -3.40 -17.57
C ASN A 165 7.92 -4.92 -17.70
N PRO A 166 8.81 -5.65 -18.43
CA PRO A 166 8.67 -7.09 -18.63
C PRO A 166 8.67 -7.91 -17.33
N VAL A 167 9.18 -7.37 -16.21
CA VAL A 167 9.14 -8.02 -14.90
C VAL A 167 7.70 -8.21 -14.45
N LEU A 168 6.77 -7.36 -14.88
CA LEU A 168 5.35 -7.48 -14.54
C LEU A 168 4.74 -8.75 -15.13
N GLN A 169 5.11 -9.14 -16.36
CA GLN A 169 4.67 -10.42 -16.95
C GLN A 169 5.14 -11.59 -16.11
N LYS A 170 6.42 -11.56 -15.70
CA LYS A 170 6.96 -12.63 -14.84
C LYS A 170 6.21 -12.74 -13.51
N LEU A 171 5.85 -11.62 -12.88
CA LEU A 171 5.04 -11.63 -11.66
C LEU A 171 3.65 -12.24 -11.89
N ILE A 172 3.02 -11.92 -13.02
CA ILE A 172 1.72 -12.48 -13.41
C ILE A 172 1.84 -13.99 -13.55
N ASP A 173 2.89 -14.47 -14.23
CA ASP A 173 3.12 -15.89 -14.49
C ASP A 173 3.51 -16.63 -13.19
N ASP A 174 4.41 -16.08 -12.39
CA ASP A 174 4.93 -16.72 -11.15
C ASP A 174 3.83 -16.85 -10.07
N PHE A 175 2.86 -15.94 -10.04
CA PHE A 175 1.78 -15.91 -9.04
C PHE A 175 0.41 -16.33 -9.61
N ASP A 176 0.35 -16.81 -10.84
CA ASP A 176 -0.89 -17.20 -11.54
C ASP A 176 -1.98 -16.11 -11.44
N LEU A 177 -1.57 -14.85 -11.65
CA LEU A 177 -2.46 -13.73 -11.53
C LEU A 177 -3.35 -13.63 -12.74
N VAL A 178 -4.65 -13.73 -12.53
CA VAL A 178 -5.66 -13.58 -13.59
C VAL A 178 -6.30 -12.21 -13.49
N LEU A 179 -6.43 -11.51 -14.62
CA LEU A 179 -7.26 -10.32 -14.70
C LEU A 179 -8.72 -10.77 -14.51
N VAL A 180 -9.24 -10.60 -13.30
CA VAL A 180 -10.64 -10.95 -12.99
C VAL A 180 -11.52 -9.85 -13.57
N GLY A 181 -12.03 -10.08 -14.77
CA GLY A 181 -13.06 -9.23 -15.32
C GLY A 181 -14.34 -9.33 -14.48
N ALA A 182 -14.99 -8.20 -14.20
CA ALA A 182 -16.35 -8.25 -13.72
C ALA A 182 -17.21 -8.92 -14.79
N SER A 183 -17.86 -10.04 -14.45
CA SER A 183 -18.83 -10.66 -15.35
C SER A 183 -19.95 -9.65 -15.65
N PRO A 184 -20.37 -9.49 -16.90
CA PRO A 184 -21.50 -8.63 -17.20
C PRO A 184 -22.70 -9.15 -16.40
N ILE A 185 -23.34 -8.27 -15.63
CA ILE A 185 -24.59 -8.59 -14.95
C ILE A 185 -25.60 -8.88 -16.05
N GLY A 186 -26.08 -10.13 -16.09
CA GLY A 186 -27.17 -10.49 -16.98
C GLY A 186 -28.33 -9.52 -16.73
N ASN A 187 -28.85 -8.95 -17.81
CA ASN A 187 -30.09 -8.20 -17.77
C ASN A 187 -31.14 -9.12 -17.11
N GLY A 188 -31.53 -8.80 -15.88
CA GLY A 188 -32.67 -9.44 -15.26
C GLY A 188 -33.86 -9.14 -16.16
N ASP A 189 -34.40 -10.19 -16.78
CA ASP A 189 -35.65 -10.11 -17.49
C ASP A 189 -36.70 -9.62 -16.50
N GLU A 190 -37.17 -8.40 -16.70
CA GLU A 190 -38.43 -7.95 -16.15
C GLU A 190 -39.54 -8.78 -16.78
N ASN A 191 -40.16 -9.63 -15.97
CA ASN A 191 -41.50 -10.14 -16.18
C ASN A 191 -42.37 -9.83 -14.96
#